data_524829510b5aa250029b103b83879526
#
_entry.id   524829510b5aa250029b103b83879526
#
_cell.length_a   1.000
_cell.length_b   1.000
_cell.length_c   1.000
_cell.angle_alpha   90.00
_cell.angle_beta   90.00
_cell.angle_gamma   90.00
#
_symmetry.space_group_name_H-M   'P 1'
#
loop_
_entity.id
_entity.type
_entity.pdbx_description
1 polymer ?
#
loop_
_entity_poly.entity_id
_entity_poly.type
_entity_poly.pdbx_seq_one_letter_code
_entity_poly.pdbx_strand_id
1 'polypeptide(L)'
;MQPSNTELILIRVTGEDRPGLTASVTEILAKYDATILDIGQADIHDTLSLGILFKSEERHSGFIMKELLFKASSLGVTIRFEPITTEQYDNWVGMQGKNRYILTVLGRKLSARQISAATSILAEQGMNIDAIKRLTGRIPLDECQTDTRTRACIEFSVRGTPKDRIAMQEKLMKLASELEMDFSFQQDNMYRRMRRLICFDMDSTLIETEVIDELAIRAGVGDEVKAITESAMRGEIDFTESFTRRVALLKGLDESVMQEIAENLPITEGVERLMYVLKKYGYKIAILSGGFTYFGQYLQKKYGIDYVYANELEIIDGKLTGRYLGDVVDGKRKAELLRLIAQVEKVDIAQTIAVGDGANDLPMLGVAGLGIAFHAKPKVVANAKQSINTIGLDGVLYFLGFKDSYLNM
;
A
#
# COMPACT_ATOMS: atom_id res chain seq x y z
N MET A 1 56.59 -8.18 5.40
CA MET A 1 55.69 -7.19 4.78
C MET A 1 55.16 -6.33 5.90
N GLN A 2 55.48 -5.05 5.94
CA GLN A 2 54.79 -4.12 6.85
C GLN A 2 53.31 -4.11 6.53
N PRO A 3 52.40 -4.09 7.51
CA PRO A 3 50.99 -3.97 7.21
C PRO A 3 50.78 -2.67 6.44
N SER A 4 50.24 -2.77 5.21
CA SER A 4 49.90 -1.58 4.43
C SER A 4 48.87 -0.78 5.23
N ASN A 5 49.27 0.42 5.63
CA ASN A 5 48.35 1.33 6.33
C ASN A 5 47.25 1.69 5.32
N THR A 6 46.01 1.36 5.63
CA THR A 6 44.87 1.60 4.74
C THR A 6 43.92 2.61 5.37
N GLU A 7 43.40 3.50 4.54
CA GLU A 7 42.46 4.54 4.94
C GLU A 7 41.06 4.25 4.36
N LEU A 8 40.05 4.59 5.12
CA LEU A 8 38.64 4.58 4.72
C LEU A 8 38.20 6.01 4.48
N ILE A 9 37.69 6.29 3.29
CA ILE A 9 37.29 7.64 2.90
C ILE A 9 35.89 7.58 2.32
N LEU A 10 34.98 8.38 2.89
CA LEU A 10 33.67 8.65 2.31
C LEU A 10 33.77 9.92 1.46
N ILE A 11 33.47 9.80 0.17
CA ILE A 11 33.29 10.96 -0.69
C ILE A 11 31.81 11.25 -0.91
N ARG A 12 31.47 12.53 -0.95
CA ARG A 12 30.15 13.03 -1.29
C ARG A 12 30.28 14.00 -2.44
N VAL A 13 29.67 13.65 -3.56
CA VAL A 13 29.65 14.48 -4.78
C VAL A 13 28.24 15.04 -4.95
N THR A 14 28.12 16.35 -5.10
CA THR A 14 26.84 17.04 -5.30
C THR A 14 26.95 18.02 -6.46
N GLY A 15 25.94 18.07 -7.30
CA GLY A 15 25.88 18.99 -8.43
C GLY A 15 24.78 18.62 -9.41
N GLU A 16 24.79 19.24 -10.57
CA GLU A 16 23.85 18.93 -11.65
C GLU A 16 24.09 17.50 -12.16
N ASP A 17 22.99 16.74 -12.32
CA ASP A 17 23.07 15.36 -12.83
C ASP A 17 23.45 15.38 -14.31
N ARG A 18 24.49 14.59 -14.64
CA ARG A 18 24.99 14.45 -16.01
C ARG A 18 25.46 13.02 -16.28
N PRO A 19 25.21 12.51 -17.50
CA PRO A 19 25.77 11.22 -17.91
C PRO A 19 27.29 11.18 -17.76
N GLY A 20 27.79 10.09 -17.16
CA GLY A 20 29.24 9.85 -17.02
C GLY A 20 29.88 10.40 -15.73
N LEU A 21 29.14 11.10 -14.86
CA LEU A 21 29.68 11.62 -13.59
C LEU A 21 30.21 10.49 -12.71
N THR A 22 29.37 9.50 -12.42
CA THR A 22 29.75 8.33 -11.61
C THR A 22 30.92 7.57 -12.26
N ALA A 23 30.87 7.36 -13.57
CA ALA A 23 31.98 6.71 -14.30
C ALA A 23 33.31 7.47 -14.12
N SER A 24 33.29 8.79 -14.27
CA SER A 24 34.48 9.62 -14.10
C SER A 24 35.10 9.57 -12.70
N VAL A 25 34.25 9.49 -11.68
CA VAL A 25 34.70 9.36 -10.28
C VAL A 25 35.27 7.98 -10.02
N THR A 26 34.56 6.93 -10.43
CA THR A 26 35.01 5.54 -10.22
C THR A 26 36.25 5.17 -11.04
N GLU A 27 36.44 5.76 -12.23
CA GLU A 27 37.67 5.60 -13.04
C GLU A 27 38.90 6.06 -12.25
N ILE A 28 38.82 7.19 -11.54
CA ILE A 28 39.95 7.67 -10.72
C ILE A 28 40.20 6.69 -9.56
N LEU A 29 39.16 6.18 -8.89
CA LEU A 29 39.33 5.18 -7.85
C LEU A 29 39.97 3.90 -8.36
N ALA A 30 39.56 3.44 -9.56
CA ALA A 30 40.07 2.25 -10.20
C ALA A 30 41.57 2.37 -10.55
N LYS A 31 42.06 3.55 -10.98
CA LYS A 31 43.45 3.82 -11.27
C LYS A 31 44.40 3.52 -10.11
N TYR A 32 43.91 3.62 -8.87
CA TYR A 32 44.66 3.38 -7.64
C TYR A 32 44.27 2.10 -6.92
N ASP A 33 43.57 1.18 -7.59
CA ASP A 33 43.08 -0.09 -7.04
C ASP A 33 42.26 0.08 -5.72
N ALA A 34 41.54 1.21 -5.60
CA ALA A 34 40.72 1.46 -4.42
C ALA A 34 39.53 0.49 -4.37
N THR A 35 39.29 -0.09 -3.20
CA THR A 35 38.16 -0.99 -2.99
C THR A 35 36.92 -0.22 -2.57
N ILE A 36 35.83 -0.30 -3.34
CA ILE A 36 34.54 0.30 -2.96
C ILE A 36 33.86 -0.58 -1.91
N LEU A 37 33.54 0.00 -0.75
CA LEU A 37 32.86 -0.66 0.36
C LEU A 37 31.37 -0.40 0.33
N ASP A 38 30.96 0.79 -0.12
CA ASP A 38 29.55 1.16 -0.31
C ASP A 38 29.43 2.27 -1.34
N ILE A 39 28.30 2.31 -2.06
CA ILE A 39 27.98 3.33 -3.06
C ILE A 39 26.48 3.59 -3.08
N GLY A 40 26.08 4.84 -3.08
CA GLY A 40 24.68 5.25 -3.17
C GLY A 40 24.51 6.56 -3.89
N GLN A 41 23.45 6.66 -4.69
CA GLN A 41 23.10 7.85 -5.45
C GLN A 41 21.64 8.22 -5.22
N ALA A 42 21.37 9.50 -5.09
CA ALA A 42 20.03 10.06 -5.04
C ALA A 42 19.95 11.29 -5.94
N ASP A 43 18.81 11.45 -6.60
CA ASP A 43 18.47 12.61 -7.43
C ASP A 43 17.21 13.31 -6.92
N ILE A 44 17.27 14.63 -6.82
CA ILE A 44 16.10 15.49 -6.55
C ILE A 44 16.15 16.64 -7.54
N HIS A 45 15.14 16.72 -8.41
CA HIS A 45 15.14 17.65 -9.54
C HIS A 45 16.37 17.36 -10.42
N ASP A 46 17.15 18.33 -10.76
CA ASP A 46 18.37 18.18 -11.59
C ASP A 46 19.63 18.04 -10.73
N THR A 47 19.50 17.83 -9.42
CA THR A 47 20.62 17.73 -8.50
C THR A 47 20.88 16.29 -8.09
N LEU A 48 22.08 15.82 -8.40
CA LEU A 48 22.64 14.54 -7.97
C LEU A 48 23.31 14.68 -6.61
N SER A 49 23.15 13.67 -5.77
CA SER A 49 23.97 13.41 -4.59
C SER A 49 24.53 11.99 -4.67
N LEU A 50 25.84 11.84 -4.87
CA LEU A 50 26.52 10.55 -4.95
C LEU A 50 27.44 10.41 -3.73
N GLY A 51 27.27 9.31 -2.98
CA GLY A 51 28.16 8.91 -1.89
C GLY A 51 28.93 7.66 -2.27
N ILE A 52 30.26 7.64 -2.07
CA ILE A 52 31.08 6.44 -2.22
C ILE A 52 31.98 6.32 -1.01
N LEU A 53 31.88 5.21 -0.31
CA LEU A 53 32.81 4.81 0.73
C LEU A 53 33.81 3.82 0.15
N PHE A 54 35.07 4.15 0.20
CA PHE A 54 36.13 3.31 -0.33
C PHE A 54 37.31 3.15 0.65
N LYS A 55 38.06 2.09 0.45
CA LYS A 55 39.31 1.78 1.12
C LYS A 55 40.46 1.92 0.12
N SER A 56 41.53 2.61 0.51
CA SER A 56 42.75 2.71 -0.28
C SER A 56 44.00 2.60 0.59
N GLU A 57 45.17 2.37 0.00
CA GLU A 57 46.42 2.52 0.70
C GLU A 57 46.70 4.00 1.00
N GLU A 58 47.17 4.30 2.22
CA GLU A 58 47.44 5.66 2.69
C GLU A 58 48.30 6.47 1.67
N ARG A 59 49.31 5.82 1.08
CA ARG A 59 50.18 6.46 0.06
C ARG A 59 49.43 6.95 -1.19
N HIS A 60 48.25 6.40 -1.50
CA HIS A 60 47.44 6.77 -2.66
C HIS A 60 46.37 7.79 -2.34
N SER A 61 45.95 7.91 -1.09
CA SER A 61 44.80 8.74 -0.69
C SER A 61 44.96 10.20 -1.12
N GLY A 62 46.13 10.78 -0.96
CA GLY A 62 46.42 12.16 -1.36
C GLY A 62 46.30 12.37 -2.86
N PHE A 63 46.79 11.41 -3.68
CA PHE A 63 46.66 11.47 -5.14
C PHE A 63 45.23 11.32 -5.62
N ILE A 64 44.49 10.37 -5.02
CA ILE A 64 43.06 10.17 -5.29
C ILE A 64 42.28 11.46 -5.02
N MET A 65 42.43 12.03 -3.82
CA MET A 65 41.74 13.27 -3.45
C MET A 65 42.07 14.43 -4.40
N LYS A 66 43.35 14.60 -4.78
CA LYS A 66 43.77 15.62 -5.71
C LYS A 66 43.11 15.43 -7.08
N GLU A 67 43.19 14.23 -7.67
CA GLU A 67 42.58 13.97 -8.97
C GLU A 67 41.07 14.14 -8.97
N LEU A 68 40.39 13.69 -7.90
CA LEU A 68 38.96 13.88 -7.71
C LEU A 68 38.57 15.36 -7.61
N LEU A 69 39.35 16.20 -6.91
CA LEU A 69 39.14 17.65 -6.84
C LEU A 69 39.25 18.33 -8.20
N PHE A 70 40.26 18.01 -8.99
CA PHE A 70 40.39 18.54 -10.32
C PHE A 70 39.25 18.08 -11.26
N LYS A 71 38.89 16.81 -11.16
CA LYS A 71 37.77 16.27 -11.93
C LYS A 71 36.45 16.90 -11.56
N ALA A 72 36.18 17.05 -10.28
CA ALA A 72 34.95 17.71 -9.76
C ALA A 72 34.86 19.15 -10.27
N SER A 73 35.98 19.91 -10.23
CA SER A 73 36.03 21.26 -10.77
C SER A 73 35.74 21.29 -12.27
N SER A 74 36.31 20.36 -13.07
CA SER A 74 36.05 20.27 -14.50
C SER A 74 34.60 19.88 -14.85
N LEU A 75 33.94 19.15 -13.98
CA LEU A 75 32.54 18.73 -14.12
C LEU A 75 31.56 19.75 -13.54
N GLY A 76 32.00 20.79 -12.84
CA GLY A 76 31.15 21.77 -12.19
C GLY A 76 30.37 21.22 -10.98
N VAL A 77 30.93 20.18 -10.33
CA VAL A 77 30.31 19.57 -9.14
C VAL A 77 31.14 19.83 -7.90
N THR A 78 30.52 19.77 -6.72
CA THR A 78 31.20 19.88 -5.45
C THR A 78 31.51 18.49 -4.91
N ILE A 79 32.73 18.28 -4.41
CA ILE A 79 33.13 17.05 -3.74
C ILE A 79 33.59 17.35 -2.30
N ARG A 80 33.23 16.49 -1.37
CA ARG A 80 33.68 16.52 0.04
C ARG A 80 34.27 15.17 0.40
N PHE A 81 35.33 15.19 1.18
CA PHE A 81 36.02 14.01 1.69
C PHE A 81 35.83 13.95 3.21
N GLU A 82 35.50 12.78 3.70
CA GLU A 82 35.33 12.51 5.14
C GLU A 82 36.10 11.22 5.48
N PRO A 83 37.21 11.30 6.21
CA PRO A 83 37.90 10.12 6.73
C PRO A 83 36.99 9.38 7.70
N ILE A 84 36.92 8.06 7.56
CA ILE A 84 36.11 7.19 8.41
C ILE A 84 37.06 6.30 9.21
N THR A 85 36.88 6.23 10.53
CA THR A 85 37.65 5.30 11.36
C THR A 85 37.14 3.86 11.19
N THR A 86 38.00 2.87 11.44
CA THR A 86 37.59 1.46 11.43
C THR A 86 36.45 1.21 12.43
N GLU A 87 36.48 1.84 13.60
CA GLU A 87 35.44 1.73 14.61
C GLU A 87 34.10 2.29 14.10
N GLN A 88 34.11 3.44 13.42
CA GLN A 88 32.90 4.01 12.82
C GLN A 88 32.32 3.09 11.74
N TYR A 89 33.20 2.50 10.91
CA TYR A 89 32.80 1.55 9.89
C TYR A 89 32.19 0.27 10.49
N ASP A 90 32.85 -0.34 11.49
CA ASP A 90 32.39 -1.57 12.15
C ASP A 90 31.05 -1.34 12.86
N ASN A 91 30.88 -0.21 13.53
CA ASN A 91 29.63 0.21 14.14
C ASN A 91 28.51 0.35 13.08
N TRP A 92 28.82 0.97 11.95
CA TRP A 92 27.86 1.12 10.84
C TRP A 92 27.48 -0.24 10.25
N VAL A 93 28.43 -1.15 10.02
CA VAL A 93 28.17 -2.52 9.57
C VAL A 93 27.32 -3.29 10.58
N GLY A 94 27.59 -3.18 11.87
CA GLY A 94 26.82 -3.80 12.94
C GLY A 94 25.34 -3.32 13.00
N MET A 95 25.06 -2.15 12.44
CA MET A 95 23.70 -1.62 12.33
C MET A 95 22.89 -2.24 11.18
N GLN A 96 23.53 -2.94 10.23
CA GLN A 96 22.87 -3.49 9.04
C GLN A 96 21.90 -4.64 9.33
N GLY A 97 22.09 -5.37 10.43
CA GLY A 97 21.25 -6.50 10.85
C GLY A 97 19.95 -6.11 11.57
N LYS A 98 19.63 -4.83 11.74
CA LYS A 98 18.42 -4.38 12.43
C LYS A 98 17.16 -4.58 11.60
N ASN A 99 16.02 -4.74 12.28
CA ASN A 99 14.71 -4.81 11.66
C ASN A 99 14.46 -3.61 10.74
N ARG A 100 13.88 -3.86 9.59
CA ARG A 100 13.52 -2.85 8.60
C ARG A 100 12.01 -2.80 8.41
N TYR A 101 11.50 -1.60 8.25
CA TYR A 101 10.09 -1.33 8.01
C TYR A 101 9.94 -0.32 6.89
N ILE A 102 8.74 -0.32 6.32
CA ILE A 102 8.33 0.68 5.34
C ILE A 102 7.14 1.43 5.94
N LEU A 103 7.28 2.74 6.07
CA LEU A 103 6.16 3.64 6.31
C LEU A 103 5.80 4.29 4.97
N THR A 104 4.59 4.03 4.50
CA THR A 104 4.02 4.69 3.32
C THR A 104 3.04 5.75 3.80
N VAL A 105 3.18 6.97 3.33
CA VAL A 105 2.24 8.09 3.59
C VAL A 105 1.62 8.49 2.26
N LEU A 106 0.29 8.59 2.24
CA LEU A 106 -0.52 8.70 1.04
C LEU A 106 -1.65 9.71 1.28
N GLY A 107 -2.04 10.45 0.25
CA GLY A 107 -3.17 11.37 0.28
C GLY A 107 -3.38 12.08 -1.06
N ARG A 108 -4.35 12.97 -1.13
CA ARG A 108 -4.56 13.81 -2.32
C ARG A 108 -3.39 14.77 -2.53
N LYS A 109 -2.84 15.31 -1.45
CA LYS A 109 -1.64 16.17 -1.42
C LYS A 109 -0.80 15.77 -0.21
N LEU A 110 0.49 16.02 -0.28
CA LEU A 110 1.38 15.85 0.86
C LEU A 110 1.97 17.21 1.25
N SER A 111 1.73 17.60 2.49
CA SER A 111 2.22 18.83 3.09
C SER A 111 3.44 18.56 3.98
N ALA A 112 4.26 19.59 4.21
CA ALA A 112 5.35 19.51 5.17
C ALA A 112 4.86 19.14 6.57
N ARG A 113 3.64 19.58 6.97
CA ARG A 113 3.03 19.24 8.26
C ARG A 113 2.79 17.74 8.42
N GLN A 114 2.24 17.07 7.38
CA GLN A 114 2.02 15.62 7.39
C GLN A 114 3.34 14.85 7.49
N ILE A 115 4.35 15.24 6.71
CA ILE A 115 5.67 14.61 6.72
C ILE A 115 6.36 14.82 8.07
N SER A 116 6.38 16.06 8.58
CA SER A 116 6.98 16.38 9.90
C SER A 116 6.33 15.55 11.01
N ALA A 117 5.02 15.47 11.04
CA ALA A 117 4.31 14.74 12.08
C ALA A 117 4.59 13.22 12.00
N ALA A 118 4.58 12.61 10.80
CA ALA A 118 4.90 11.20 10.60
C ALA A 118 6.35 10.88 11.01
N THR A 119 7.31 11.71 10.60
CA THR A 119 8.73 11.52 10.94
C THR A 119 9.02 11.76 12.42
N SER A 120 8.31 12.66 13.08
CA SER A 120 8.42 12.89 14.54
C SER A 120 7.99 11.64 15.31
N ILE A 121 6.91 10.96 14.90
CA ILE A 121 6.48 9.71 15.52
C ILE A 121 7.58 8.63 15.39
N LEU A 122 8.21 8.50 14.21
CA LEU A 122 9.31 7.55 14.02
C LEU A 122 10.50 7.87 14.93
N ALA A 123 10.88 9.16 15.06
CA ALA A 123 11.96 9.61 15.91
C ALA A 123 11.69 9.33 17.40
N GLU A 124 10.47 9.61 17.90
CA GLU A 124 10.05 9.27 19.26
C GLU A 124 10.18 7.77 19.56
N GLN A 125 9.91 6.93 18.57
CA GLN A 125 10.07 5.48 18.67
C GLN A 125 11.52 4.99 18.54
N GLY A 126 12.48 5.91 18.37
CA GLY A 126 13.90 5.59 18.21
C GLY A 126 14.24 4.93 16.88
N MET A 127 13.43 5.14 15.86
CA MET A 127 13.63 4.58 14.52
C MET A 127 14.34 5.59 13.61
N ASN A 128 15.24 5.09 12.76
CA ASN A 128 15.96 5.91 11.78
C ASN A 128 15.35 5.78 10.38
N ILE A 129 15.33 6.87 9.65
CA ILE A 129 14.91 6.88 8.24
C ILE A 129 16.17 6.74 7.39
N ASP A 130 16.28 5.64 6.65
CA ASP A 130 17.43 5.33 5.79
C ASP A 130 17.24 5.88 4.35
N ALA A 131 16.01 5.91 3.87
CA ALA A 131 15.69 6.43 2.54
C ALA A 131 14.26 6.96 2.46
N ILE A 132 14.05 7.95 1.61
CA ILE A 132 12.73 8.51 1.30
C ILE A 132 12.55 8.46 -0.21
N LYS A 133 11.41 7.90 -0.68
CA LYS A 133 11.10 7.76 -2.10
C LYS A 133 9.69 8.24 -2.39
N ARG A 134 9.52 9.07 -3.40
CA ARG A 134 8.21 9.36 -3.95
C ARG A 134 7.77 8.23 -4.88
N LEU A 135 6.54 7.74 -4.71
CA LEU A 135 5.97 6.66 -5.53
C LEU A 135 5.08 7.21 -6.65
N THR A 136 4.45 8.35 -6.42
CA THR A 136 3.59 9.01 -7.41
C THR A 136 4.38 9.85 -8.41
N GLY A 137 3.88 9.97 -9.63
CA GLY A 137 4.38 10.90 -10.63
C GLY A 137 4.42 12.34 -10.13
N ARG A 138 5.17 13.18 -10.81
CA ARG A 138 5.15 14.64 -10.61
C ARG A 138 4.13 15.24 -11.56
N ILE A 139 3.29 16.13 -11.06
CA ILE A 139 2.23 16.81 -11.82
C ILE A 139 2.68 18.25 -12.05
N PRO A 140 2.49 18.81 -13.25
CA PRO A 140 2.72 20.24 -13.52
C PRO A 140 1.94 21.12 -12.55
N LEU A 141 2.50 22.27 -12.17
CA LEU A 141 1.90 23.15 -11.17
C LEU A 141 0.50 23.64 -11.57
N ASP A 142 0.28 23.86 -12.86
CA ASP A 142 -0.99 24.36 -13.40
C ASP A 142 -2.10 23.28 -13.29
N GLU A 143 -1.76 22.00 -13.48
CA GLU A 143 -2.70 20.87 -13.36
C GLU A 143 -3.05 20.56 -11.90
N CYS A 144 -2.14 20.85 -10.97
CA CYS A 144 -2.33 20.58 -9.54
C CYS A 144 -3.47 21.40 -8.89
N GLN A 145 -3.92 22.47 -9.54
CA GLN A 145 -5.00 23.34 -9.05
C GLN A 145 -6.39 22.92 -9.49
N THR A 146 -6.52 22.15 -10.55
CA THR A 146 -7.79 21.81 -11.20
C THR A 146 -8.24 20.36 -11.00
N ASP A 147 -7.33 19.42 -10.76
CA ASP A 147 -7.68 18.00 -10.60
C ASP A 147 -7.87 17.61 -9.13
N THR A 148 -9.12 17.31 -8.77
CA THR A 148 -9.50 16.80 -7.43
C THR A 148 -9.07 15.36 -7.19
N ARG A 149 -8.65 14.61 -8.24
CA ARG A 149 -8.21 13.22 -8.17
C ARG A 149 -6.70 13.05 -8.06
N THR A 150 -5.98 14.13 -7.73
CA THR A 150 -4.52 14.05 -7.50
C THR A 150 -4.19 13.04 -6.41
N ARG A 151 -3.02 12.42 -6.55
CA ARG A 151 -2.46 11.47 -5.56
C ARG A 151 -1.03 11.85 -5.28
N ALA A 152 -0.67 11.78 -4.02
CA ALA A 152 0.70 11.99 -3.59
C ALA A 152 1.09 10.91 -2.59
N CYS A 153 2.17 10.20 -2.86
CA CYS A 153 2.65 9.09 -2.03
C CYS A 153 4.15 9.17 -1.83
N ILE A 154 4.57 9.03 -0.57
CA ILE A 154 5.97 8.93 -0.18
C ILE A 154 6.16 7.67 0.66
N GLU A 155 7.22 6.93 0.36
CA GLU A 155 7.66 5.75 1.09
C GLU A 155 8.95 6.08 1.86
N PHE A 156 8.95 5.77 3.16
CA PHE A 156 10.10 5.86 4.04
C PHE A 156 10.63 4.46 4.32
N SER A 157 11.88 4.20 3.99
CA SER A 157 12.60 3.02 4.49
C SER A 157 13.12 3.32 5.89
N VAL A 158 12.67 2.55 6.87
CA VAL A 158 12.89 2.81 8.29
C VAL A 158 13.61 1.64 8.94
N ARG A 159 14.64 1.93 9.73
CA ARG A 159 15.46 0.95 10.45
C ARG A 159 15.30 1.08 11.96
N GLY A 160 15.26 -0.06 12.63
CA GLY A 160 15.13 -0.17 14.08
C GLY A 160 13.87 -0.96 14.48
N THR A 161 13.65 -1.08 15.78
CA THR A 161 12.43 -1.67 16.33
C THR A 161 11.70 -0.58 17.12
N PRO A 162 10.42 -0.34 16.85
CA PRO A 162 9.67 0.66 17.61
C PRO A 162 9.66 0.29 19.10
N LYS A 163 9.83 1.28 19.98
CA LYS A 163 9.78 1.10 21.44
C LYS A 163 8.43 0.58 21.90
N ASP A 164 7.37 1.14 21.33
CA ASP A 164 5.99 0.72 21.55
C ASP A 164 5.23 0.78 20.22
N ARG A 165 5.03 -0.39 19.61
CA ARG A 165 4.37 -0.51 18.30
C ARG A 165 2.89 -0.13 18.36
N ILE A 166 2.21 -0.44 19.48
CA ILE A 166 0.78 -0.16 19.63
C ILE A 166 0.57 1.34 19.75
N ALA A 167 1.28 1.99 20.68
CA ALA A 167 1.19 3.44 20.84
C ALA A 167 1.62 4.21 19.57
N MET A 168 2.60 3.71 18.83
CA MET A 168 2.98 4.28 17.53
C MET A 168 1.84 4.21 16.52
N GLN A 169 1.17 3.05 16.43
CA GLN A 169 0.07 2.84 15.50
C GLN A 169 -1.12 3.72 15.85
N GLU A 170 -1.48 3.84 17.12
CA GLU A 170 -2.54 4.74 17.60
C GLU A 170 -2.25 6.21 17.24
N LYS A 171 -1.00 6.67 17.44
CA LYS A 171 -0.58 8.02 17.06
C LYS A 171 -0.66 8.25 15.55
N LEU A 172 -0.21 7.28 14.74
CA LEU A 172 -0.32 7.37 13.27
C LEU A 172 -1.77 7.42 12.81
N MET A 173 -2.66 6.64 13.42
CA MET A 173 -4.10 6.64 13.08
C MET A 173 -4.77 7.97 13.45
N LYS A 174 -4.48 8.51 14.63
CA LYS A 174 -4.96 9.84 15.04
C LYS A 174 -4.49 10.90 14.07
N LEU A 175 -3.21 10.88 13.71
CA LEU A 175 -2.60 11.80 12.76
C LEU A 175 -3.23 11.70 11.37
N ALA A 176 -3.51 10.47 10.90
CA ALA A 176 -4.16 10.23 9.62
C ALA A 176 -5.53 10.91 9.54
N SER A 177 -6.33 10.78 10.60
CA SER A 177 -7.64 11.43 10.70
C SER A 177 -7.55 12.96 10.77
N GLU A 178 -6.60 13.49 11.56
CA GLU A 178 -6.46 14.94 11.77
C GLU A 178 -5.87 15.68 10.56
N LEU A 179 -5.05 15.02 9.76
CA LEU A 179 -4.32 15.63 8.66
C LEU A 179 -4.78 15.14 7.27
N GLU A 180 -5.90 14.43 7.21
CA GLU A 180 -6.46 13.91 5.94
C GLU A 180 -5.40 13.18 5.10
N MET A 181 -4.75 12.19 5.71
CA MET A 181 -3.78 11.33 5.05
C MET A 181 -3.99 9.87 5.40
N ASP A 182 -3.52 8.99 4.56
CA ASP A 182 -3.50 7.54 4.81
C ASP A 182 -2.08 7.09 5.08
N PHE A 183 -1.92 5.99 5.80
CA PHE A 183 -0.62 5.40 6.03
C PHE A 183 -0.65 3.88 6.05
N SER A 184 0.51 3.30 5.77
CA SER A 184 0.77 1.88 5.95
C SER A 184 2.14 1.69 6.61
N PHE A 185 2.20 0.93 7.71
CA PHE A 185 3.45 0.58 8.36
C PHE A 185 3.65 -0.93 8.31
N GLN A 186 4.56 -1.38 7.46
CA GLN A 186 4.81 -2.78 7.15
C GLN A 186 6.25 -3.16 7.44
N GLN A 187 6.49 -4.42 7.83
CA GLN A 187 7.84 -4.96 7.86
C GLN A 187 8.38 -5.11 6.43
N ASP A 188 9.61 -4.64 6.17
CA ASP A 188 10.28 -4.81 4.88
C ASP A 188 10.89 -6.21 4.80
N ASN A 189 10.11 -7.13 4.27
CA ASN A 189 10.50 -8.52 4.09
C ASN A 189 10.12 -9.02 2.68
N MET A 190 10.51 -10.24 2.37
CA MET A 190 10.24 -10.86 1.05
C MET A 190 8.73 -10.97 0.78
N TYR A 191 7.91 -11.26 1.79
CA TYR A 191 6.45 -11.42 1.61
C TYR A 191 5.78 -10.13 1.15
N ARG A 192 6.25 -8.95 1.60
CA ARG A 192 5.72 -7.67 1.12
C ARG A 192 5.85 -7.51 -0.40
N ARG A 193 6.96 -7.99 -0.97
CA ARG A 193 7.29 -7.88 -2.40
C ARG A 193 6.70 -9.01 -3.24
N MET A 194 6.26 -10.09 -2.60
CA MET A 194 5.79 -11.31 -3.26
C MET A 194 4.32 -11.61 -3.00
N ARG A 195 3.50 -10.58 -2.82
CA ARG A 195 2.06 -10.75 -2.67
C ARG A 195 1.46 -11.29 -3.97
N ARG A 196 0.45 -12.17 -3.85
CA ARG A 196 -0.09 -12.93 -4.99
C ARG A 196 -1.60 -13.02 -5.02
N LEU A 197 -2.27 -12.91 -3.87
CA LEU A 197 -3.72 -13.03 -3.76
C LEU A 197 -4.27 -11.78 -3.08
N ILE A 198 -5.31 -11.21 -3.67
CA ILE A 198 -6.07 -10.11 -3.09
C ILE A 198 -7.56 -10.46 -3.03
N CYS A 199 -8.15 -10.29 -1.86
CA CYS A 199 -9.56 -10.51 -1.61
C CYS A 199 -10.22 -9.16 -1.26
N PHE A 200 -11.31 -8.86 -1.95
CA PHE A 200 -12.11 -7.64 -1.73
C PHE A 200 -13.47 -7.98 -1.18
N ASP A 201 -13.98 -7.14 -0.29
CA ASP A 201 -15.43 -6.99 -0.18
C ASP A 201 -15.97 -6.32 -1.46
N MET A 202 -17.26 -6.43 -1.69
CA MET A 202 -17.92 -5.86 -2.86
C MET A 202 -18.60 -4.54 -2.54
N ASP A 203 -19.63 -4.62 -1.69
CA ASP A 203 -20.47 -3.49 -1.31
C ASP A 203 -19.66 -2.46 -0.53
N SER A 204 -19.82 -1.18 -0.82
CA SER A 204 -19.06 -0.08 -0.22
C SER A 204 -17.52 -0.19 -0.37
N THR A 205 -17.00 -1.16 -1.14
CA THR A 205 -15.57 -1.37 -1.41
C THR A 205 -15.27 -1.32 -2.92
N LEU A 206 -15.73 -2.28 -3.72
CA LEU A 206 -15.58 -2.24 -5.19
C LEU A 206 -16.64 -1.36 -5.86
N ILE A 207 -17.78 -1.22 -5.21
CA ILE A 207 -18.91 -0.37 -5.62
C ILE A 207 -19.28 0.58 -4.48
N GLU A 208 -19.79 1.76 -4.83
CA GLU A 208 -20.12 2.83 -3.86
C GLU A 208 -21.53 2.68 -3.25
N THR A 209 -22.13 1.47 -3.32
CA THR A 209 -23.49 1.21 -2.83
C THR A 209 -23.58 -0.17 -2.17
N GLU A 210 -24.67 -0.38 -1.43
CA GLU A 210 -25.10 -1.67 -0.92
C GLU A 210 -26.15 -2.25 -1.87
N VAL A 211 -25.88 -3.37 -2.55
CA VAL A 211 -26.81 -3.93 -3.53
C VAL A 211 -28.16 -4.34 -2.94
N ILE A 212 -28.19 -4.72 -1.66
CA ILE A 212 -29.45 -5.05 -0.99
C ILE A 212 -30.35 -3.81 -0.83
N ASP A 213 -29.77 -2.64 -0.60
CA ASP A 213 -30.50 -1.38 -0.50
C ASP A 213 -31.06 -0.95 -1.85
N GLU A 214 -30.30 -1.14 -2.94
CA GLU A 214 -30.77 -0.90 -4.32
C GLU A 214 -31.96 -1.81 -4.67
N LEU A 215 -31.89 -3.09 -4.33
CA LEU A 215 -33.00 -4.04 -4.52
C LEU A 215 -34.21 -3.66 -3.68
N ALA A 216 -34.01 -3.25 -2.43
CA ALA A 216 -35.08 -2.84 -1.53
C ALA A 216 -35.82 -1.59 -2.02
N ILE A 217 -35.11 -0.61 -2.56
CA ILE A 217 -35.71 0.59 -3.18
C ILE A 217 -36.62 0.16 -4.35
N ARG A 218 -36.13 -0.73 -5.23
CA ARG A 218 -36.93 -1.24 -6.35
C ARG A 218 -38.13 -2.09 -5.91
N ALA A 219 -38.01 -2.76 -4.77
CA ALA A 219 -39.11 -3.53 -4.17
C ALA A 219 -40.12 -2.65 -3.38
N GLY A 220 -39.79 -1.36 -3.15
CA GLY A 220 -40.61 -0.45 -2.35
C GLY A 220 -40.55 -0.71 -0.84
N VAL A 221 -39.47 -1.36 -0.35
CA VAL A 221 -39.26 -1.77 1.06
C VAL A 221 -37.97 -1.18 1.64
N GLY A 222 -37.50 -0.08 1.09
CA GLY A 222 -36.24 0.53 1.50
C GLY A 222 -36.17 0.93 2.98
N ASP A 223 -37.24 1.51 3.51
CA ASP A 223 -37.31 1.95 4.90
C ASP A 223 -37.27 0.78 5.89
N GLU A 224 -37.97 -0.33 5.58
CA GLU A 224 -37.96 -1.54 6.38
C GLU A 224 -36.58 -2.21 6.39
N VAL A 225 -35.92 -2.30 5.23
CA VAL A 225 -34.57 -2.85 5.12
C VAL A 225 -33.59 -2.00 5.92
N LYS A 226 -33.69 -0.67 5.83
CA LYS A 226 -32.86 0.26 6.59
C LYS A 226 -33.04 0.08 8.10
N ALA A 227 -34.26 -0.04 8.58
CA ALA A 227 -34.54 -0.26 9.99
C ALA A 227 -33.91 -1.57 10.52
N ILE A 228 -33.93 -2.65 9.73
CA ILE A 228 -33.29 -3.93 10.08
C ILE A 228 -31.77 -3.75 10.12
N THR A 229 -31.20 -3.06 9.15
CA THR A 229 -29.75 -2.76 9.11
C THR A 229 -29.30 -1.98 10.33
N GLU A 230 -30.05 -0.95 10.74
CA GLU A 230 -29.76 -0.17 11.94
C GLU A 230 -29.84 -1.01 13.22
N SER A 231 -30.80 -1.92 13.34
CA SER A 231 -30.91 -2.86 14.46
C SER A 231 -29.70 -3.79 14.57
N ALA A 232 -29.21 -4.30 13.41
CA ALA A 232 -27.99 -5.11 13.38
C ALA A 232 -26.74 -4.28 13.78
N MET A 233 -26.66 -3.03 13.33
CA MET A 233 -25.55 -2.14 13.68
C MET A 233 -25.52 -1.78 15.17
N ARG A 234 -26.67 -1.75 15.84
CA ARG A 234 -26.76 -1.61 17.29
C ARG A 234 -26.46 -2.91 18.06
N GLY A 235 -26.32 -4.04 17.34
CA GLY A 235 -26.05 -5.35 17.94
C GLY A 235 -27.30 -6.04 18.54
N GLU A 236 -28.50 -5.60 18.17
CA GLU A 236 -29.76 -6.19 18.63
C GLU A 236 -30.05 -7.51 17.93
N ILE A 237 -29.60 -7.69 16.72
CA ILE A 237 -29.68 -8.92 15.92
C ILE A 237 -28.31 -9.21 15.28
N ASP A 238 -28.02 -10.47 15.01
CA ASP A 238 -26.80 -10.88 14.34
C ASP A 238 -26.86 -10.65 12.82
N PHE A 239 -25.71 -10.84 12.16
CA PHE A 239 -25.60 -10.64 10.71
C PHE A 239 -26.54 -11.57 9.94
N THR A 240 -26.58 -12.86 10.28
CA THR A 240 -27.36 -13.87 9.56
C THR A 240 -28.87 -13.61 9.71
N GLU A 241 -29.31 -13.26 10.89
CA GLU A 241 -30.70 -12.88 11.15
C GLU A 241 -31.09 -11.61 10.38
N SER A 242 -30.24 -10.58 10.44
CA SER A 242 -30.44 -9.35 9.68
C SER A 242 -30.50 -9.61 8.18
N PHE A 243 -29.57 -10.41 7.66
CA PHE A 243 -29.54 -10.78 6.25
C PHE A 243 -30.81 -11.51 5.83
N THR A 244 -31.21 -12.53 6.58
CA THR A 244 -32.42 -13.33 6.31
C THR A 244 -33.68 -12.45 6.29
N ARG A 245 -33.85 -11.56 7.28
CA ARG A 245 -35.00 -10.65 7.35
C ARG A 245 -35.06 -9.69 6.17
N ARG A 246 -33.91 -9.11 5.78
CA ARG A 246 -33.83 -8.18 4.65
C ARG A 246 -34.13 -8.88 3.33
N VAL A 247 -33.59 -10.08 3.08
CA VAL A 247 -33.85 -10.86 1.88
C VAL A 247 -35.34 -11.26 1.79
N ALA A 248 -35.98 -11.61 2.91
CA ALA A 248 -37.39 -11.96 2.93
C ALA A 248 -38.30 -10.83 2.39
N LEU A 249 -37.94 -9.57 2.62
CA LEU A 249 -38.67 -8.41 2.12
C LEU A 249 -38.59 -8.25 0.58
N LEU A 250 -37.61 -8.87 -0.09
CA LEU A 250 -37.46 -8.81 -1.56
C LEU A 250 -38.36 -9.79 -2.31
N LYS A 251 -39.22 -10.54 -1.59
CA LYS A 251 -40.10 -11.53 -2.20
C LYS A 251 -41.02 -10.93 -3.26
N GLY A 252 -41.02 -11.55 -4.44
CA GLY A 252 -41.86 -11.15 -5.57
C GLY A 252 -41.20 -10.14 -6.51
N LEU A 253 -40.01 -9.63 -6.19
CA LEU A 253 -39.26 -8.75 -7.08
C LEU A 253 -38.83 -9.51 -8.33
N ASP A 254 -38.98 -8.89 -9.50
CA ASP A 254 -38.60 -9.48 -10.79
C ASP A 254 -37.08 -9.55 -10.92
N GLU A 255 -36.56 -10.66 -11.43
CA GLU A 255 -35.10 -10.87 -11.57
C GLU A 255 -34.43 -9.88 -12.51
N SER A 256 -35.18 -9.33 -13.50
CA SER A 256 -34.66 -8.33 -14.45
C SER A 256 -34.13 -7.08 -13.78
N VAL A 257 -34.65 -6.77 -12.58
CA VAL A 257 -34.17 -5.64 -11.77
C VAL A 257 -32.71 -5.78 -11.39
N MET A 258 -32.21 -7.02 -11.19
CA MET A 258 -30.79 -7.24 -10.87
C MET A 258 -29.88 -6.87 -12.03
N GLN A 259 -30.32 -7.12 -13.28
CA GLN A 259 -29.56 -6.71 -14.46
C GLN A 259 -29.51 -5.19 -14.58
N GLU A 260 -30.64 -4.52 -14.40
CA GLU A 260 -30.71 -3.05 -14.43
C GLU A 260 -29.78 -2.42 -13.41
N ILE A 261 -29.76 -2.92 -12.19
CA ILE A 261 -28.84 -2.44 -11.13
C ILE A 261 -27.39 -2.73 -11.51
N ALA A 262 -27.07 -3.96 -11.97
CA ALA A 262 -25.70 -4.36 -12.31
C ALA A 262 -25.08 -3.49 -13.40
N GLU A 263 -25.85 -3.14 -14.43
CA GLU A 263 -25.42 -2.28 -15.53
C GLU A 263 -25.14 -0.83 -15.11
N ASN A 264 -25.75 -0.39 -14.01
CA ASN A 264 -25.66 0.97 -13.48
C ASN A 264 -24.89 1.06 -12.13
N LEU A 265 -24.17 0.01 -11.72
CA LEU A 265 -23.41 0.03 -10.47
C LEU A 265 -22.40 1.18 -10.43
N PRO A 266 -22.42 2.02 -9.38
CA PRO A 266 -21.41 3.05 -9.19
C PRO A 266 -20.10 2.37 -8.78
N ILE A 267 -19.13 2.37 -9.68
CA ILE A 267 -17.83 1.76 -9.45
C ILE A 267 -16.95 2.71 -8.63
N THR A 268 -16.35 2.20 -7.57
CA THR A 268 -15.48 2.96 -6.68
C THR A 268 -14.27 3.55 -7.44
N GLU A 269 -13.89 4.78 -7.10
CA GLU A 269 -12.72 5.46 -7.69
C GLU A 269 -11.49 4.55 -7.64
N GLY A 270 -10.81 4.41 -8.79
CA GLY A 270 -9.55 3.69 -8.90
C GLY A 270 -9.66 2.18 -9.12
N VAL A 271 -10.86 1.58 -9.07
CA VAL A 271 -11.05 0.13 -9.30
C VAL A 271 -10.52 -0.30 -10.66
N GLU A 272 -10.83 0.42 -11.73
CA GLU A 272 -10.41 0.04 -13.09
C GLU A 272 -8.87 -0.03 -13.20
N ARG A 273 -8.20 1.01 -12.70
CA ARG A 273 -6.72 1.06 -12.67
C ARG A 273 -6.16 -0.07 -11.81
N LEU A 274 -6.73 -0.29 -10.62
CA LEU A 274 -6.29 -1.33 -9.71
C LEU A 274 -6.40 -2.71 -10.35
N MET A 275 -7.57 -3.06 -10.91
CA MET A 275 -7.82 -4.35 -11.54
C MET A 275 -6.90 -4.59 -12.74
N TYR A 276 -6.71 -3.58 -13.60
CA TYR A 276 -5.78 -3.66 -14.71
C TYR A 276 -4.35 -4.00 -14.25
N VAL A 277 -3.85 -3.28 -13.25
CA VAL A 277 -2.48 -3.49 -12.73
C VAL A 277 -2.35 -4.86 -12.07
N LEU A 278 -3.29 -5.24 -11.22
CA LEU A 278 -3.25 -6.53 -10.53
C LEU A 278 -3.23 -7.69 -11.52
N LYS A 279 -4.07 -7.66 -12.56
CA LYS A 279 -4.10 -8.68 -13.62
C LYS A 279 -2.80 -8.69 -14.43
N LYS A 280 -2.30 -7.51 -14.82
CA LYS A 280 -1.04 -7.37 -15.56
C LYS A 280 0.14 -8.01 -14.82
N TYR A 281 0.17 -7.90 -13.49
CA TYR A 281 1.25 -8.46 -12.66
C TYR A 281 0.94 -9.84 -12.06
N GLY A 282 -0.12 -10.49 -12.55
CA GLY A 282 -0.42 -11.90 -12.24
C GLY A 282 -0.97 -12.15 -10.84
N TYR A 283 -1.61 -11.15 -10.23
CA TYR A 283 -2.33 -11.36 -8.98
C TYR A 283 -3.58 -12.20 -9.21
N LYS A 284 -3.88 -13.07 -8.25
CA LYS A 284 -5.21 -13.69 -8.12
C LYS A 284 -6.12 -12.76 -7.37
N ILE A 285 -7.33 -12.57 -7.90
CA ILE A 285 -8.30 -11.61 -7.38
C ILE A 285 -9.57 -12.34 -6.99
N ALA A 286 -10.05 -12.09 -5.77
CA ALA A 286 -11.27 -12.68 -5.25
C ALA A 286 -12.23 -11.60 -4.73
N ILE A 287 -13.53 -11.83 -4.91
CA ILE A 287 -14.61 -11.14 -4.21
C ILE A 287 -15.12 -12.07 -3.12
N LEU A 288 -15.13 -11.59 -1.86
CA LEU A 288 -15.67 -12.26 -0.69
C LEU A 288 -16.71 -11.34 -0.05
N SER A 289 -17.99 -11.50 -0.38
CA SER A 289 -19.02 -10.52 -0.08
C SER A 289 -20.20 -11.09 0.69
N GLY A 290 -20.72 -10.30 1.64
CA GLY A 290 -22.03 -10.53 2.25
C GLY A 290 -23.21 -10.14 1.35
N GLY A 291 -22.94 -9.53 0.17
CA GLY A 291 -23.93 -9.23 -0.84
C GLY A 291 -24.29 -10.45 -1.70
N PHE A 292 -24.62 -10.23 -2.97
CA PHE A 292 -25.20 -11.28 -3.82
C PHE A 292 -24.30 -11.71 -4.97
N THR A 293 -24.30 -13.01 -5.22
CA THR A 293 -23.49 -13.67 -6.26
C THR A 293 -23.72 -13.07 -7.65
N TYR A 294 -24.93 -12.68 -8.00
CA TYR A 294 -25.26 -12.08 -9.29
C TYR A 294 -24.37 -10.87 -9.61
N PHE A 295 -24.26 -9.94 -8.66
CA PHE A 295 -23.45 -8.70 -8.83
C PHE A 295 -21.95 -9.00 -8.80
N GLY A 296 -21.53 -9.93 -7.95
CA GLY A 296 -20.16 -10.41 -7.94
C GLY A 296 -19.72 -11.03 -9.26
N GLN A 297 -20.58 -11.83 -9.89
CA GLN A 297 -20.34 -12.43 -11.21
C GLN A 297 -20.34 -11.38 -12.33
N TYR A 298 -21.17 -10.35 -12.23
CA TYR A 298 -21.13 -9.22 -13.15
C TYR A 298 -19.76 -8.52 -13.11
N LEU A 299 -19.27 -8.18 -11.91
CA LEU A 299 -17.93 -7.60 -11.74
C LEU A 299 -16.82 -8.57 -12.13
N GLN A 300 -16.97 -9.86 -11.86
CA GLN A 300 -16.05 -10.90 -12.29
C GLN A 300 -15.86 -10.89 -13.80
N LYS A 301 -16.95 -10.86 -14.55
CA LYS A 301 -16.94 -10.81 -16.01
C LYS A 301 -16.32 -9.50 -16.52
N LYS A 302 -16.65 -8.39 -15.89
CA LYS A 302 -16.16 -7.06 -16.30
C LYS A 302 -14.65 -6.90 -16.09
N TYR A 303 -14.10 -7.38 -14.97
CA TYR A 303 -12.70 -7.15 -14.56
C TYR A 303 -11.81 -8.39 -14.61
N GLY A 304 -12.34 -9.54 -15.00
CA GLY A 304 -11.57 -10.79 -15.05
C GLY A 304 -11.16 -11.31 -13.68
N ILE A 305 -12.01 -11.16 -12.68
CA ILE A 305 -11.77 -11.62 -11.29
C ILE A 305 -11.76 -13.16 -11.27
N ASP A 306 -10.85 -13.76 -10.48
CA ASP A 306 -10.65 -15.21 -10.48
C ASP A 306 -11.70 -15.95 -9.64
N TYR A 307 -12.11 -15.40 -8.50
CA TYR A 307 -13.02 -16.04 -7.54
C TYR A 307 -14.12 -15.09 -7.09
N VAL A 308 -15.34 -15.62 -6.95
CA VAL A 308 -16.49 -14.91 -6.35
C VAL A 308 -17.16 -15.83 -5.37
N TYR A 309 -17.27 -15.39 -4.13
CA TYR A 309 -18.05 -16.02 -3.06
C TYR A 309 -18.96 -14.96 -2.43
N ALA A 310 -20.25 -15.15 -2.59
CA ALA A 310 -21.30 -14.27 -2.08
C ALA A 310 -22.57 -15.09 -1.88
N ASN A 311 -23.65 -14.47 -1.42
CA ASN A 311 -24.90 -15.16 -1.16
C ASN A 311 -25.73 -15.29 -2.43
N GLU A 312 -26.31 -16.45 -2.64
CA GLU A 312 -27.13 -16.72 -3.82
C GLU A 312 -28.62 -16.52 -3.48
N LEU A 313 -29.31 -15.64 -4.22
CA LEU A 313 -30.75 -15.46 -4.11
C LEU A 313 -31.51 -16.59 -4.78
N GLU A 314 -32.53 -17.11 -4.12
CA GLU A 314 -33.42 -18.10 -4.74
C GLU A 314 -34.42 -17.41 -5.67
N ILE A 315 -34.44 -17.86 -6.92
CA ILE A 315 -35.33 -17.35 -7.99
C ILE A 315 -36.19 -18.49 -8.49
N ILE A 316 -37.50 -18.28 -8.55
CA ILE A 316 -38.47 -19.21 -9.13
C ILE A 316 -39.39 -18.41 -10.06
N ASP A 317 -39.59 -18.93 -11.28
CA ASP A 317 -40.42 -18.31 -12.33
C ASP A 317 -40.08 -16.82 -12.59
N GLY A 318 -38.75 -16.47 -12.59
CA GLY A 318 -38.28 -15.12 -12.85
C GLY A 318 -38.47 -14.13 -11.70
N LYS A 319 -38.79 -14.62 -10.50
CA LYS A 319 -39.00 -13.77 -9.32
C LYS A 319 -38.22 -14.25 -8.12
N LEU A 320 -37.75 -13.30 -7.31
CA LEU A 320 -37.13 -13.58 -6.03
C LEU A 320 -38.18 -14.19 -5.08
N THR A 321 -37.81 -15.29 -4.42
CA THR A 321 -38.69 -15.96 -3.45
C THR A 321 -38.66 -15.32 -2.06
N GLY A 322 -37.70 -14.44 -1.80
CA GLY A 322 -37.39 -13.92 -0.48
C GLY A 322 -36.51 -14.87 0.35
N ARG A 323 -35.88 -15.86 -0.31
CA ARG A 323 -34.95 -16.80 0.31
C ARG A 323 -33.61 -16.78 -0.41
N TYR A 324 -32.61 -17.33 0.23
CA TYR A 324 -31.26 -17.52 -0.34
C TYR A 324 -30.88 -19.01 -0.28
N LEU A 325 -29.89 -19.40 -1.08
CA LEU A 325 -29.39 -20.77 -1.18
C LEU A 325 -28.03 -20.88 -0.47
N GLY A 326 -27.83 -22.00 0.22
CA GLY A 326 -26.56 -22.31 0.88
C GLY A 326 -26.30 -21.55 2.17
N ASP A 327 -25.03 -21.53 2.61
CA ASP A 327 -24.59 -20.88 3.83
C ASP A 327 -24.31 -19.39 3.62
N VAL A 328 -24.65 -18.57 4.61
CA VAL A 328 -24.40 -17.12 4.54
C VAL A 328 -22.91 -16.83 4.60
N VAL A 329 -22.45 -15.95 3.72
CA VAL A 329 -21.08 -15.44 3.73
C VAL A 329 -20.97 -14.29 4.73
N ASP A 330 -20.74 -14.65 5.98
CA ASP A 330 -20.47 -13.72 7.08
C ASP A 330 -18.96 -13.41 7.23
N GLY A 331 -18.60 -12.63 8.25
CA GLY A 331 -17.20 -12.25 8.49
C GLY A 331 -16.27 -13.43 8.76
N LYS A 332 -16.73 -14.46 9.49
CA LYS A 332 -15.97 -15.68 9.75
C LYS A 332 -15.75 -16.45 8.44
N ARG A 333 -16.82 -16.58 7.65
CA ARG A 333 -16.76 -17.26 6.37
C ARG A 333 -15.84 -16.57 5.38
N LYS A 334 -15.80 -15.22 5.34
CA LYS A 334 -14.83 -14.46 4.54
C LYS A 334 -13.37 -14.84 4.90
N ALA A 335 -13.06 -14.92 6.19
CA ALA A 335 -11.71 -15.31 6.63
C ALA A 335 -11.35 -16.77 6.29
N GLU A 336 -12.32 -17.69 6.38
CA GLU A 336 -12.16 -19.09 5.97
C GLU A 336 -11.92 -19.20 4.46
N LEU A 337 -12.71 -18.49 3.66
CA LEU A 337 -12.59 -18.46 2.19
C LEU A 337 -11.24 -17.90 1.73
N LEU A 338 -10.75 -16.84 2.37
CA LEU A 338 -9.41 -16.31 2.10
C LEU A 338 -8.33 -17.39 2.30
N ARG A 339 -8.39 -18.13 3.42
CA ARG A 339 -7.45 -19.24 3.68
C ARG A 339 -7.59 -20.37 2.65
N LEU A 340 -8.82 -20.72 2.29
CA LEU A 340 -9.10 -21.76 1.30
C LEU A 340 -8.51 -21.38 -0.07
N ILE A 341 -8.76 -20.16 -0.55
CA ILE A 341 -8.23 -19.71 -1.84
C ILE A 341 -6.69 -19.66 -1.78
N ALA A 342 -6.11 -19.15 -0.69
CA ALA A 342 -4.66 -19.15 -0.52
C ALA A 342 -4.07 -20.56 -0.61
N GLN A 343 -4.73 -21.55 0.00
CA GLN A 343 -4.31 -22.96 -0.08
C GLN A 343 -4.45 -23.51 -1.51
N VAL A 344 -5.56 -23.24 -2.20
CA VAL A 344 -5.79 -23.67 -3.60
C VAL A 344 -4.73 -23.10 -4.54
N GLU A 345 -4.43 -21.81 -4.39
CA GLU A 345 -3.44 -21.10 -5.21
C GLU A 345 -1.98 -21.33 -4.74
N LYS A 346 -1.78 -22.11 -3.66
CA LYS A 346 -0.47 -22.38 -3.05
C LYS A 346 0.28 -21.11 -2.67
N VAL A 347 -0.45 -20.15 -2.13
CA VAL A 347 0.04 -18.85 -1.67
C VAL A 347 0.11 -18.85 -0.15
N ASP A 348 1.24 -18.41 0.43
CA ASP A 348 1.35 -18.22 1.87
C ASP A 348 0.38 -17.11 2.34
N ILE A 349 -0.20 -17.25 3.52
CA ILE A 349 -1.10 -16.25 4.11
C ILE A 349 -0.40 -14.87 4.21
N ALA A 350 0.89 -14.85 4.48
CA ALA A 350 1.68 -13.61 4.49
C ALA A 350 1.76 -12.91 3.11
N GLN A 351 1.44 -13.63 2.01
CA GLN A 351 1.38 -13.09 0.65
C GLN A 351 -0.03 -12.65 0.24
N THR A 352 -1.00 -12.72 1.14
CA THR A 352 -2.39 -12.31 0.87
C THR A 352 -2.66 -10.87 1.25
N ILE A 353 -3.64 -10.28 0.59
CA ILE A 353 -4.17 -8.96 0.85
C ILE A 353 -5.68 -9.09 1.03
N ALA A 354 -6.24 -8.35 1.97
CA ALA A 354 -7.68 -8.22 2.14
C ALA A 354 -8.07 -6.75 2.22
N VAL A 355 -9.16 -6.38 1.57
CA VAL A 355 -9.67 -5.00 1.53
C VAL A 355 -11.17 -5.03 1.80
N GLY A 356 -11.64 -4.21 2.72
CA GLY A 356 -13.05 -4.09 3.06
C GLY A 356 -13.32 -2.87 3.94
N ASP A 357 -14.59 -2.48 4.07
CA ASP A 357 -15.01 -1.26 4.77
C ASP A 357 -15.76 -1.55 6.08
N GLY A 358 -16.32 -2.77 6.24
CA GLY A 358 -17.26 -3.12 7.28
C GLY A 358 -16.66 -3.89 8.47
N ALA A 359 -17.40 -3.94 9.57
CA ALA A 359 -17.04 -4.75 10.75
C ALA A 359 -17.02 -6.26 10.43
N ASN A 360 -17.82 -6.70 9.46
CA ASN A 360 -17.85 -8.06 8.93
C ASN A 360 -16.56 -8.42 8.17
N ASP A 361 -15.73 -7.44 7.77
CA ASP A 361 -14.46 -7.69 7.10
C ASP A 361 -13.30 -7.87 8.09
N LEU A 362 -13.42 -7.41 9.32
CA LEU A 362 -12.34 -7.46 10.31
C LEU A 362 -11.70 -8.85 10.48
N PRO A 363 -12.46 -9.97 10.50
CA PRO A 363 -11.85 -11.31 10.54
C PRO A 363 -10.95 -11.59 9.33
N MET A 364 -11.39 -11.22 8.12
CA MET A 364 -10.63 -11.37 6.87
C MET A 364 -9.40 -10.45 6.87
N LEU A 365 -9.55 -9.16 7.24
CA LEU A 365 -8.47 -8.19 7.34
C LEU A 365 -7.41 -8.62 8.35
N GLY A 366 -7.84 -9.23 9.49
CA GLY A 366 -6.95 -9.70 10.55
C GLY A 366 -6.09 -10.90 10.14
N VAL A 367 -6.62 -11.77 9.29
CA VAL A 367 -5.94 -12.99 8.80
C VAL A 367 -4.95 -12.69 7.70
N ALA A 368 -5.28 -11.76 6.81
CA ALA A 368 -4.45 -11.44 5.65
C ALA A 368 -3.06 -10.92 6.04
N GLY A 369 -2.07 -11.21 5.21
CA GLY A 369 -0.73 -10.64 5.34
C GLY A 369 -0.72 -9.10 5.27
N LEU A 370 -1.69 -8.52 4.54
CA LEU A 370 -1.98 -7.09 4.52
C LEU A 370 -3.49 -6.90 4.52
N GLY A 371 -4.06 -6.50 5.66
CA GLY A 371 -5.45 -6.09 5.78
C GLY A 371 -5.58 -4.57 5.69
N ILE A 372 -6.46 -4.08 4.82
CA ILE A 372 -6.68 -2.66 4.55
C ILE A 372 -8.15 -2.33 4.76
N ALA A 373 -8.45 -1.44 5.70
CA ALA A 373 -9.76 -0.82 5.85
C ALA A 373 -9.90 0.29 4.81
N PHE A 374 -10.91 0.19 3.94
CA PHE A 374 -11.12 1.13 2.84
C PHE A 374 -12.37 1.97 3.09
N HIS A 375 -12.23 3.30 3.17
CA HIS A 375 -13.33 4.25 3.46
C HIS A 375 -14.20 3.81 4.63
N ALA A 376 -13.56 3.15 5.60
CA ALA A 376 -14.22 2.45 6.68
C ALA A 376 -14.62 3.40 7.82
N LYS A 377 -15.64 2.97 8.56
CA LYS A 377 -16.09 3.67 9.76
C LYS A 377 -14.97 3.71 10.83
N PRO A 378 -14.92 4.73 11.71
CA PRO A 378 -13.85 4.90 12.70
C PRO A 378 -13.60 3.64 13.56
N LYS A 379 -14.66 2.90 13.92
CA LYS A 379 -14.54 1.64 14.68
C LYS A 379 -13.80 0.55 13.91
N VAL A 380 -13.98 0.48 12.60
CA VAL A 380 -13.28 -0.49 11.73
C VAL A 380 -11.84 -0.07 11.54
N VAL A 381 -11.60 1.21 11.24
CA VAL A 381 -10.26 1.80 11.14
C VAL A 381 -9.45 1.53 12.41
N ALA A 382 -10.03 1.73 13.60
CA ALA A 382 -9.38 1.50 14.88
C ALA A 382 -8.92 0.05 15.10
N ASN A 383 -9.54 -0.93 14.44
CA ASN A 383 -9.22 -2.35 14.55
C ASN A 383 -8.40 -2.88 13.34
N ALA A 384 -8.25 -2.09 12.29
CA ALA A 384 -7.42 -2.42 11.14
C ALA A 384 -5.97 -1.95 11.36
N LYS A 385 -5.02 -2.62 10.72
CA LYS A 385 -3.60 -2.23 10.79
C LYS A 385 -3.25 -1.12 9.81
N GLN A 386 -4.00 -1.01 8.73
CA GLN A 386 -3.82 -0.07 7.63
C GLN A 386 -5.18 0.46 7.18
N SER A 387 -5.23 1.68 6.69
CA SER A 387 -6.45 2.26 6.15
C SER A 387 -6.18 3.15 4.95
N ILE A 388 -7.17 3.26 4.06
CA ILE A 388 -7.23 4.22 2.95
C ILE A 388 -8.59 4.89 3.04
N ASN A 389 -8.61 6.20 3.30
CA ASN A 389 -9.83 7.00 3.48
C ASN A 389 -9.81 8.29 2.65
N THR A 390 -8.67 8.65 2.03
CA THR A 390 -8.51 9.96 1.37
C THR A 390 -8.48 9.88 -0.15
N ILE A 391 -8.17 8.70 -0.70
CA ILE A 391 -8.07 8.48 -2.15
C ILE A 391 -8.86 7.24 -2.58
N GLY A 392 -8.89 6.98 -3.89
CA GLY A 392 -9.53 5.81 -4.48
C GLY A 392 -8.86 4.48 -4.14
N LEU A 393 -9.52 3.38 -4.51
CA LEU A 393 -9.09 2.02 -4.19
C LEU A 393 -7.72 1.65 -4.78
N ASP A 394 -7.28 2.31 -5.84
CA ASP A 394 -5.94 2.14 -6.41
C ASP A 394 -4.81 2.64 -5.50
N GLY A 395 -5.12 3.30 -4.39
CA GLY A 395 -4.20 3.55 -3.28
C GLY A 395 -3.53 2.29 -2.73
N VAL A 396 -4.19 1.16 -2.84
CA VAL A 396 -3.63 -0.17 -2.49
C VAL A 396 -2.32 -0.44 -3.22
N LEU A 397 -2.18 -0.01 -4.48
CA LEU A 397 -0.95 -0.21 -5.27
C LEU A 397 0.28 0.40 -4.60
N TYR A 398 0.14 1.56 -3.97
CA TYR A 398 1.26 2.22 -3.28
C TYR A 398 1.64 1.48 -2.00
N PHE A 399 0.69 0.89 -1.28
CA PHE A 399 0.99 0.04 -0.13
C PHE A 399 1.73 -1.25 -0.52
N LEU A 400 1.57 -1.68 -1.77
CA LEU A 400 2.34 -2.79 -2.36
C LEU A 400 3.71 -2.34 -2.90
N GLY A 401 4.00 -1.04 -2.91
CA GLY A 401 5.26 -0.47 -3.37
C GLY A 401 5.35 -0.22 -4.88
N PHE A 402 4.21 -0.24 -5.59
CA PHE A 402 4.19 0.16 -7.00
C PHE A 402 4.50 1.66 -7.12
N LYS A 403 5.20 2.01 -8.21
CA LYS A 403 5.47 3.40 -8.60
C LYS A 403 4.71 3.72 -9.87
N ASP A 404 4.24 4.96 -10.00
CA ASP A 404 3.56 5.39 -11.22
C ASP A 404 4.43 5.21 -12.47
N SER A 405 5.76 5.35 -12.34
CA SER A 405 6.70 5.10 -13.45
C SER A 405 6.69 3.67 -13.98
N TYR A 406 6.18 2.69 -13.21
CA TYR A 406 6.03 1.30 -13.64
C TYR A 406 4.64 1.01 -14.24
N LEU A 407 3.71 1.94 -14.06
CA LEU A 407 2.29 1.78 -14.35
C LEU A 407 1.87 2.58 -15.61
N ASN A 408 2.83 2.88 -16.51
CA ASN A 408 2.54 3.56 -17.77
C ASN A 408 1.35 2.87 -18.45
N MET A 409 0.19 3.52 -18.36
CA MET A 409 -1.06 3.17 -19.03
C MET A 409 -1.14 3.95 -20.32
#